data_ae3e98955c8791639eadb8368a9f6aa3
#
_entry.id   ae3e98955c8791639eadb8368a9f6aa3
#
_cell.length_a   1.000
_cell.length_b   1.000
_cell.length_c   1.000
_cell.angle_alpha   90.00
_cell.angle_beta   90.00
_cell.angle_gamma   90.00
#
_symmetry.space_group_name_H-M   'P 1'
#
loop_
_entity.id
_entity.type
_entity.pdbx_description
1 polymer ?
#
loop_
_entity_poly.entity_id
_entity_poly.type
_entity_poly.pdbx_seq_one_letter_code
_entity_poly.pdbx_strand_id
1 'polypeptide(L)'
;KLILEKEYELIFLTSNKKSVNNKDIFFWNIKHEFIDPKAVLNCDHIVHLCGYNIMNRWSTAGKAIMYSSRVDTANLLFKKCKELQVKIKTFVGASAMGYYGLNTIADVDEDSACGKDWLAQLSVDWENAANNFTSLGSRVINLRISLLMDPDSGFLRVTLFPLRFGISSVFLPSNLSYSWMHIDDVSRFILFSLHNNNVSGPYNMASNSKQTQLELIKEIRNCVFKYAIIFPVPLFLMKIIMGGRSQLLKGGLHLKA
;
A
#
# COMPACT_ATOMS: atom_id res chain seq x y z
N LYS A 1 8.31 11.14 -1.81
CA LYS A 1 8.59 12.54 -1.45
C LYS A 1 9.70 13.10 -2.31
N LEU A 2 10.95 12.69 -2.17
CA LEU A 2 12.11 13.24 -2.88
C LEU A 2 11.97 13.33 -4.40
N ILE A 3 11.27 12.39 -5.04
CA ILE A 3 11.04 12.38 -6.48
C ILE A 3 10.04 13.48 -6.86
N LEU A 4 8.92 13.57 -6.15
CA LEU A 4 7.87 14.55 -6.43
C LEU A 4 8.29 16.00 -6.11
N GLU A 5 9.10 16.23 -5.07
CA GLU A 5 9.57 17.58 -4.69
C GLU A 5 10.39 18.28 -5.78
N LYS A 6 10.89 17.56 -6.78
CA LYS A 6 11.64 18.14 -7.89
C LYS A 6 10.75 18.87 -8.91
N GLU A 7 9.47 18.50 -8.97
CA GLU A 7 8.55 18.95 -10.01
C GLU A 7 7.25 19.55 -9.47
N TYR A 8 6.93 19.31 -8.20
CA TYR A 8 5.70 19.73 -7.56
C TYR A 8 5.96 20.41 -6.22
N GLU A 9 5.16 21.41 -5.93
CA GLU A 9 5.01 21.92 -4.57
C GLU A 9 4.17 20.92 -3.77
N LEU A 10 4.73 20.39 -2.67
CA LEU A 10 4.08 19.36 -1.88
C LEU A 10 3.43 19.92 -0.63
N ILE A 11 2.18 19.57 -0.44
CA ILE A 11 1.41 19.84 0.78
C ILE A 11 1.13 18.52 1.50
N PHE A 12 1.34 18.50 2.81
CA PHE A 12 1.13 17.31 3.64
C PHE A 12 0.01 17.51 4.64
N LEU A 13 -0.79 16.48 4.84
CA LEU A 13 -1.77 16.39 5.92
C LEU A 13 -1.22 15.56 7.07
N THR A 14 -1.37 16.06 8.29
CA THR A 14 -0.96 15.36 9.51
C THR A 14 -2.03 15.42 10.59
N SER A 15 -2.20 14.31 11.34
CA SER A 15 -3.02 14.29 12.56
C SER A 15 -2.25 14.75 13.80
N ASN A 16 -0.93 14.95 13.70
CA ASN A 16 -0.09 15.45 14.78
C ASN A 16 -0.03 16.97 14.76
N LYS A 17 -0.75 17.63 15.66
CA LYS A 17 -0.75 19.09 15.77
C LYS A 17 0.63 19.71 15.95
N LYS A 18 1.58 19.00 16.56
CA LYS A 18 2.95 19.51 16.78
C LYS A 18 3.77 19.58 15.48
N SER A 19 3.37 18.84 14.46
CA SER A 19 4.07 18.82 13.15
C SER A 19 3.51 19.85 12.17
N VAL A 20 2.45 20.55 12.52
CA VAL A 20 1.82 21.58 11.67
C VAL A 20 2.70 22.82 11.62
N ASN A 21 2.98 23.33 10.42
CA ASN A 21 3.75 24.55 10.21
C ASN A 21 2.98 25.63 9.39
N ASN A 22 1.76 25.31 8.93
CA ASN A 22 0.88 26.18 8.13
C ASN A 22 1.50 26.72 6.82
N LYS A 23 2.60 26.12 6.38
CA LYS A 23 3.25 26.41 5.11
C LYS A 23 2.99 25.27 4.12
N ASP A 24 3.46 24.09 4.46
CA ASP A 24 3.35 22.87 3.65
C ASP A 24 2.79 21.68 4.45
N ILE A 25 2.63 21.78 5.78
CA ILE A 25 2.07 20.74 6.64
C ILE A 25 0.86 21.29 7.39
N PHE A 26 -0.31 20.75 7.05
CA PHE A 26 -1.59 21.17 7.59
C PHE A 26 -2.24 20.08 8.43
N PHE A 27 -3.11 20.53 9.35
CA PHE A 27 -3.80 19.61 10.26
C PHE A 27 -5.05 19.01 9.63
N TRP A 28 -5.27 17.73 9.87
CA TRP A 28 -6.55 17.07 9.69
C TRP A 28 -6.90 16.19 10.87
N ASN A 29 -8.20 15.89 11.02
CA ASN A 29 -8.70 15.00 12.06
C ASN A 29 -9.92 14.24 11.56
N ILE A 30 -9.75 12.94 11.30
CA ILE A 30 -10.80 12.08 10.74
C ILE A 30 -11.97 11.97 11.72
N LYS A 31 -11.70 11.82 13.02
CA LYS A 31 -12.73 11.67 14.06
C LYS A 31 -13.66 12.88 14.16
N HIS A 32 -13.15 14.08 13.87
CA HIS A 32 -13.90 15.34 13.89
C HIS A 32 -14.23 15.84 12.49
N GLU A 33 -14.05 15.02 11.46
CA GLU A 33 -14.27 15.34 10.06
C GLU A 33 -13.65 16.68 9.62
N PHE A 34 -12.47 16.99 10.14
CA PHE A 34 -11.78 18.26 9.91
C PHE A 34 -10.58 18.11 8.99
N ILE A 35 -10.49 18.96 7.97
CA ILE A 35 -9.29 19.24 7.16
C ILE A 35 -9.13 20.77 7.10
N ASP A 36 -7.91 21.25 7.34
CA ASP A 36 -7.60 22.65 7.10
C ASP A 36 -7.88 22.98 5.63
N PRO A 37 -8.79 23.94 5.33
CA PRO A 37 -9.14 24.28 3.95
C PRO A 37 -7.94 24.66 3.09
N LYS A 38 -6.92 25.31 3.66
CA LYS A 38 -5.70 25.73 2.96
C LYS A 38 -4.94 24.55 2.35
N ALA A 39 -5.08 23.36 2.93
CA ALA A 39 -4.43 22.16 2.42
C ALA A 39 -4.97 21.66 1.08
N VAL A 40 -6.18 22.07 0.69
CA VAL A 40 -6.84 21.58 -0.53
C VAL A 40 -7.16 22.64 -1.55
N LEU A 41 -7.28 23.93 -1.13
CA LEU A 41 -7.75 25.02 -2.00
C LEU A 41 -6.91 25.25 -3.26
N ASN A 42 -5.60 24.97 -3.20
CA ASN A 42 -4.67 25.20 -4.31
C ASN A 42 -4.05 23.88 -4.81
N CYS A 43 -4.70 22.74 -4.53
CA CYS A 43 -4.19 21.44 -4.96
C CYS A 43 -4.71 21.06 -6.35
N ASP A 44 -3.79 20.73 -7.26
CA ASP A 44 -4.11 20.13 -8.56
C ASP A 44 -4.27 18.61 -8.47
N HIS A 45 -3.49 17.96 -7.61
CA HIS A 45 -3.39 16.51 -7.50
C HIS A 45 -3.44 16.08 -6.04
N ILE A 46 -4.02 14.91 -5.80
CA ILE A 46 -3.98 14.24 -4.50
C ILE A 46 -3.27 12.90 -4.65
N VAL A 47 -2.28 12.63 -3.79
CA VAL A 47 -1.64 11.33 -3.66
C VAL A 47 -1.98 10.79 -2.26
N HIS A 48 -2.90 9.83 -2.20
CA HIS A 48 -3.46 9.29 -0.98
C HIS A 48 -2.81 7.94 -0.64
N LEU A 49 -1.80 7.96 0.21
CA LEU A 49 -1.04 6.77 0.65
C LEU A 49 -1.31 6.42 2.12
N CYS A 50 -2.40 6.92 2.70
CA CYS A 50 -2.71 6.72 4.10
C CYS A 50 -3.09 5.28 4.39
N GLY A 51 -2.57 4.73 5.49
CA GLY A 51 -2.93 3.41 5.93
C GLY A 51 -2.29 3.04 7.27
N TYR A 52 -3.11 2.63 8.23
CA TYR A 52 -2.61 2.02 9.47
C TYR A 52 -1.96 0.68 9.14
N ASN A 53 -0.83 0.38 9.77
CA ASN A 53 -0.03 -0.80 9.45
C ASN A 53 -0.85 -2.09 9.54
N ILE A 54 -0.94 -2.83 8.42
CA ILE A 54 -1.72 -4.06 8.29
C ILE A 54 -1.18 -5.19 9.18
N MET A 55 0.09 -5.12 9.58
CA MET A 55 0.71 -6.08 10.50
C MET A 55 0.30 -5.88 11.96
N ASN A 56 -0.43 -4.81 12.30
CA ASN A 56 -1.01 -4.64 13.62
C ASN A 56 -2.14 -5.66 13.88
N ARG A 57 -2.50 -5.84 15.15
CA ARG A 57 -3.46 -6.87 15.57
C ARG A 57 -4.83 -6.70 14.89
N TRP A 58 -5.36 -7.79 14.32
CA TRP A 58 -6.67 -7.84 13.65
C TRP A 58 -7.84 -8.05 14.62
N SER A 59 -7.86 -7.30 15.72
CA SER A 59 -9.05 -7.17 16.55
C SER A 59 -10.10 -6.31 15.87
N THR A 60 -11.34 -6.32 16.36
CA THR A 60 -12.40 -5.43 15.85
C THR A 60 -11.96 -3.97 15.81
N ALA A 61 -11.36 -3.47 16.92
CA ALA A 61 -10.82 -2.12 16.97
C ALA A 61 -9.66 -1.90 15.99
N GLY A 62 -8.74 -2.88 15.85
CA GLY A 62 -7.63 -2.80 14.89
C GLY A 62 -8.13 -2.73 13.45
N LYS A 63 -9.10 -3.55 13.09
CA LYS A 63 -9.72 -3.52 11.75
C LYS A 63 -10.46 -2.20 11.49
N ALA A 64 -11.16 -1.66 12.48
CA ALA A 64 -11.81 -0.36 12.37
C ALA A 64 -10.80 0.78 12.10
N ILE A 65 -9.64 0.77 12.78
CA ILE A 65 -8.57 1.74 12.51
C ILE A 65 -7.98 1.54 11.11
N MET A 66 -7.79 0.29 10.66
CA MET A 66 -7.30 -0.01 9.31
C MET A 66 -8.27 0.49 8.24
N TYR A 67 -9.57 0.35 8.46
CA TYR A 67 -10.63 0.86 7.60
C TYR A 67 -10.62 2.39 7.59
N SER A 68 -10.73 3.01 8.75
CA SER A 68 -10.82 4.46 8.88
C SER A 68 -9.60 5.18 8.30
N SER A 69 -8.40 4.64 8.52
CA SER A 69 -7.16 5.24 7.98
C SER A 69 -7.06 5.18 6.45
N ARG A 70 -7.91 4.45 5.77
CA ARG A 70 -7.94 4.27 4.31
C ARG A 70 -9.20 4.88 3.69
N VAL A 71 -10.33 4.33 4.08
CA VAL A 71 -11.64 4.66 3.49
C VAL A 71 -12.15 6.00 3.99
N ASP A 72 -12.19 6.20 5.33
CA ASP A 72 -12.73 7.45 5.88
C ASP A 72 -11.84 8.65 5.57
N THR A 73 -10.51 8.44 5.47
CA THR A 73 -9.58 9.51 5.06
C THR A 73 -9.82 9.94 3.61
N ALA A 74 -10.03 9.00 2.68
CA ALA A 74 -10.32 9.30 1.28
C ALA A 74 -11.70 9.99 1.14
N ASN A 75 -12.71 9.49 1.86
CA ASN A 75 -14.05 10.08 1.87
C ASN A 75 -14.04 11.50 2.47
N LEU A 76 -13.26 11.75 3.51
CA LEU A 76 -13.12 13.07 4.11
C LEU A 76 -12.48 14.07 3.14
N LEU A 77 -11.43 13.65 2.40
CA LEU A 77 -10.83 14.45 1.33
C LEU A 77 -11.85 14.77 0.24
N PHE A 78 -12.59 13.76 -0.23
CA PHE A 78 -13.65 13.95 -1.22
C PHE A 78 -14.70 14.94 -0.76
N LYS A 79 -15.24 14.76 0.47
CA LYS A 79 -16.22 15.66 1.07
C LYS A 79 -15.70 17.10 1.10
N LYS A 80 -14.44 17.29 1.55
CA LYS A 80 -13.85 18.62 1.65
C LYS A 80 -13.63 19.28 0.28
N CYS A 81 -13.13 18.55 -0.71
CA CYS A 81 -12.96 19.06 -2.07
C CYS A 81 -14.32 19.46 -2.69
N LYS A 82 -15.37 18.66 -2.46
CA LYS A 82 -16.74 18.95 -2.92
C LYS A 82 -17.31 20.20 -2.25
N GLU A 83 -17.19 20.33 -0.92
CA GLU A 83 -17.65 21.49 -0.15
C GLU A 83 -16.99 22.80 -0.61
N LEU A 84 -15.68 22.75 -0.89
CA LEU A 84 -14.90 23.92 -1.31
C LEU A 84 -14.88 24.12 -2.83
N GLN A 85 -15.58 23.26 -3.58
CA GLN A 85 -15.63 23.27 -5.06
C GLN A 85 -14.22 23.21 -5.72
N VAL A 86 -13.27 22.52 -5.07
CA VAL A 86 -11.92 22.35 -5.58
C VAL A 86 -11.91 21.32 -6.71
N LYS A 87 -11.30 21.70 -7.83
CA LYS A 87 -11.14 20.81 -8.99
C LYS A 87 -9.81 20.06 -8.91
N ILE A 88 -9.83 18.84 -8.45
CA ILE A 88 -8.66 17.95 -8.45
C ILE A 88 -8.54 17.30 -9.83
N LYS A 89 -7.41 17.52 -10.51
CA LYS A 89 -7.13 16.93 -11.83
C LYS A 89 -6.93 15.43 -11.74
N THR A 90 -6.14 14.98 -10.74
CA THR A 90 -5.77 13.57 -10.57
C THR A 90 -5.81 13.17 -9.11
N PHE A 91 -6.44 12.03 -8.83
CA PHE A 91 -6.38 11.35 -7.54
C PHE A 91 -5.63 10.03 -7.71
N VAL A 92 -4.48 9.88 -7.07
CA VAL A 92 -3.71 8.64 -7.02
C VAL A 92 -3.91 8.03 -5.64
N GLY A 93 -4.65 6.94 -5.58
CA GLY A 93 -4.94 6.21 -4.35
C GLY A 93 -4.10 4.96 -4.21
N ALA A 94 -3.53 4.72 -3.03
CA ALA A 94 -3.04 3.39 -2.73
C ALA A 94 -4.21 2.40 -2.62
N SER A 95 -3.97 1.19 -3.06
CA SER A 95 -4.73 -0.02 -2.83
C SER A 95 -3.73 -1.13 -2.51
N ALA A 96 -4.12 -2.38 -2.52
CA ALA A 96 -3.23 -3.48 -2.20
C ALA A 96 -3.56 -4.73 -3.00
N MET A 97 -2.55 -5.60 -3.19
CA MET A 97 -2.74 -6.95 -3.73
C MET A 97 -3.78 -7.76 -2.93
N GLY A 98 -4.08 -7.36 -1.69
CA GLY A 98 -5.16 -7.91 -0.88
C GLY A 98 -6.54 -7.83 -1.52
N TYR A 99 -6.74 -6.97 -2.53
CA TYR A 99 -7.93 -6.91 -3.36
C TYR A 99 -8.34 -8.29 -3.92
N TYR A 100 -7.36 -9.10 -4.30
CA TYR A 100 -7.61 -10.44 -4.86
C TYR A 100 -7.83 -11.54 -3.81
N GLY A 101 -7.67 -11.22 -2.53
CA GLY A 101 -7.90 -12.12 -1.40
C GLY A 101 -6.66 -12.85 -0.90
N LEU A 102 -6.65 -13.12 0.41
CA LEU A 102 -5.51 -13.69 1.15
C LEU A 102 -5.19 -15.15 0.78
N ASN A 103 -6.18 -15.92 0.31
CA ASN A 103 -6.03 -17.35 0.03
C ASN A 103 -6.03 -17.67 -1.46
N THR A 104 -5.98 -16.66 -2.30
CA THR A 104 -5.95 -16.83 -3.76
C THR A 104 -4.55 -17.30 -4.17
N ILE A 105 -4.48 -18.40 -4.92
CA ILE A 105 -3.26 -18.91 -5.53
C ILE A 105 -3.52 -18.87 -7.03
N ALA A 106 -3.15 -17.77 -7.67
CA ALA A 106 -3.42 -17.55 -9.08
C ALA A 106 -2.49 -16.48 -9.68
N ASP A 107 -2.40 -16.50 -11.00
CA ASP A 107 -1.96 -15.35 -11.78
C ASP A 107 -3.18 -14.43 -11.96
N VAL A 108 -3.05 -13.17 -11.58
CA VAL A 108 -4.14 -12.18 -11.62
C VAL A 108 -3.67 -10.90 -12.33
N ASP A 109 -4.59 -10.28 -13.01
CA ASP A 109 -4.48 -8.97 -13.66
C ASP A 109 -5.50 -7.98 -13.06
N GLU A 110 -5.55 -6.78 -13.57
CA GLU A 110 -6.42 -5.72 -13.07
C GLU A 110 -7.91 -6.02 -13.26
N ASP A 111 -8.27 -6.83 -14.27
CA ASP A 111 -9.65 -7.25 -14.59
C ASP A 111 -10.10 -8.45 -13.75
N SER A 112 -9.18 -9.08 -13.03
CA SER A 112 -9.50 -10.24 -12.19
C SER A 112 -10.41 -9.86 -11.03
N ALA A 113 -11.35 -10.77 -10.72
CA ALA A 113 -12.34 -10.56 -9.67
C ALA A 113 -11.71 -10.36 -8.29
N CYS A 114 -12.34 -9.55 -7.45
CA CYS A 114 -11.92 -9.35 -6.06
C CYS A 114 -12.14 -10.63 -5.23
N GLY A 115 -11.33 -10.76 -4.17
CA GLY A 115 -11.49 -11.82 -3.17
C GLY A 115 -12.72 -11.62 -2.29
N LYS A 116 -12.98 -12.62 -1.42
CA LYS A 116 -14.19 -12.63 -0.55
C LYS A 116 -13.87 -12.40 0.93
N ASP A 117 -12.60 -12.20 1.28
CA ASP A 117 -12.22 -11.98 2.67
C ASP A 117 -12.27 -10.48 3.04
N TRP A 118 -12.07 -10.18 4.33
CA TRP A 118 -12.18 -8.81 4.83
C TRP A 118 -11.11 -7.85 4.28
N LEU A 119 -9.91 -8.35 3.89
CA LEU A 119 -8.89 -7.51 3.26
C LEU A 119 -9.26 -7.17 1.83
N ALA A 120 -9.84 -8.11 1.10
CA ALA A 120 -10.38 -7.85 -0.22
C ALA A 120 -11.49 -6.80 -0.14
N GLN A 121 -12.43 -6.96 0.80
CA GLN A 121 -13.49 -5.96 1.00
C GLN A 121 -12.92 -4.59 1.41
N LEU A 122 -11.93 -4.55 2.31
CA LEU A 122 -11.24 -3.31 2.67
C LEU A 122 -10.61 -2.61 1.45
N SER A 123 -9.99 -3.39 0.56
CA SER A 123 -9.38 -2.86 -0.67
C SER A 123 -10.43 -2.34 -1.65
N VAL A 124 -11.55 -3.06 -1.81
CA VAL A 124 -12.69 -2.64 -2.62
C VAL A 124 -13.27 -1.32 -2.10
N ASP A 125 -13.52 -1.22 -0.80
CA ASP A 125 -14.07 -0.01 -0.19
C ASP A 125 -13.10 1.18 -0.32
N TRP A 126 -11.80 0.91 -0.23
CA TRP A 126 -10.76 1.92 -0.43
C TRP A 126 -10.73 2.46 -1.86
N GLU A 127 -10.76 1.56 -2.86
CA GLU A 127 -10.84 1.95 -4.27
C GLU A 127 -12.16 2.69 -4.57
N ASN A 128 -13.28 2.27 -3.99
CA ASN A 128 -14.56 2.96 -4.13
C ASN A 128 -14.52 4.38 -3.55
N ALA A 129 -13.89 4.57 -2.39
CA ALA A 129 -13.73 5.89 -1.79
C ALA A 129 -12.87 6.82 -2.68
N ALA A 130 -11.81 6.29 -3.31
CA ALA A 130 -11.02 7.01 -4.31
C ALA A 130 -11.85 7.31 -5.56
N ASN A 131 -12.62 6.35 -6.06
CA ASN A 131 -13.42 6.47 -7.27
C ASN A 131 -14.53 7.54 -7.16
N ASN A 132 -14.95 7.93 -5.94
CA ASN A 132 -15.87 9.06 -5.75
C ASN A 132 -15.38 10.35 -6.42
N PHE A 133 -14.04 10.54 -6.51
CA PHE A 133 -13.44 11.72 -7.13
C PHE A 133 -13.75 11.85 -8.62
N THR A 134 -14.14 10.77 -9.32
CA THR A 134 -14.59 10.84 -10.72
C THR A 134 -15.81 11.74 -10.88
N SER A 135 -16.68 11.80 -9.87
CA SER A 135 -17.85 12.69 -9.87
C SER A 135 -17.49 14.18 -9.78
N LEU A 136 -16.26 14.51 -9.39
CA LEU A 136 -15.71 15.86 -9.42
C LEU A 136 -14.92 16.15 -10.70
N GLY A 137 -14.92 15.22 -11.66
CA GLY A 137 -14.16 15.31 -12.91
C GLY A 137 -12.68 14.92 -12.77
N SER A 138 -12.27 14.33 -11.64
CA SER A 138 -10.90 13.86 -11.43
C SER A 138 -10.63 12.56 -12.18
N ARG A 139 -9.42 12.42 -12.72
CA ARG A 139 -8.88 11.15 -13.16
C ARG A 139 -8.38 10.38 -11.94
N VAL A 140 -8.86 9.15 -11.76
CA VAL A 140 -8.55 8.32 -10.58
C VAL A 140 -7.65 7.15 -10.99
N ILE A 141 -6.61 6.91 -10.19
CA ILE A 141 -5.68 5.79 -10.35
C ILE A 141 -5.59 5.06 -8.99
N ASN A 142 -5.82 3.75 -9.01
CA ASN A 142 -5.76 2.90 -7.82
C ASN A 142 -4.55 1.96 -7.93
N LEU A 143 -3.58 2.10 -7.02
CA LEU A 143 -2.33 1.33 -7.03
C LEU A 143 -2.49 0.08 -6.17
N ARG A 144 -2.72 -1.10 -6.78
CA ARG A 144 -2.77 -2.40 -6.10
C ARG A 144 -1.36 -2.88 -5.78
N ILE A 145 -0.81 -2.33 -4.71
CA ILE A 145 0.59 -2.50 -4.32
C ILE A 145 0.84 -3.91 -3.79
N SER A 146 1.85 -4.57 -4.34
CA SER A 146 2.40 -5.84 -3.87
C SER A 146 3.33 -5.65 -2.66
N LEU A 147 4.20 -6.61 -2.36
CA LEU A 147 5.20 -6.45 -1.31
C LEU A 147 6.21 -5.36 -1.70
N LEU A 148 6.23 -4.28 -0.94
CA LEU A 148 7.22 -3.22 -1.15
C LEU A 148 8.59 -3.66 -0.64
N MET A 149 9.59 -3.54 -1.52
CA MET A 149 11.00 -3.72 -1.19
C MET A 149 11.61 -2.38 -0.83
N ASP A 150 11.78 -2.18 0.46
CA ASP A 150 12.44 -1.02 1.07
C ASP A 150 13.31 -1.52 2.22
N PRO A 151 14.65 -1.27 2.22
CA PRO A 151 15.55 -1.76 3.26
C PRO A 151 15.24 -1.18 4.65
N ASP A 152 14.61 -0.02 4.70
CA ASP A 152 14.31 0.69 5.95
C ASP A 152 12.91 0.38 6.50
N SER A 153 12.06 -0.28 5.73
CA SER A 153 10.70 -0.58 6.15
C SER A 153 10.15 -1.92 5.62
N GLY A 154 8.97 -2.31 6.13
CA GLY A 154 8.16 -3.40 5.59
C GLY A 154 8.84 -4.77 5.58
N PHE A 155 8.56 -5.54 4.54
CA PHE A 155 8.99 -6.93 4.39
C PHE A 155 10.51 -7.08 4.34
N LEU A 156 11.19 -6.24 3.54
CA LEU A 156 12.63 -6.37 3.35
C LEU A 156 13.39 -6.10 4.65
N ARG A 157 13.04 -5.06 5.39
CA ARG A 157 13.65 -4.77 6.70
C ARG A 157 13.54 -5.95 7.68
N VAL A 158 12.36 -6.56 7.76
CA VAL A 158 12.12 -7.72 8.64
C VAL A 158 12.95 -8.91 8.19
N THR A 159 13.13 -9.12 6.89
CA THR A 159 13.95 -10.19 6.31
C THR A 159 15.44 -9.95 6.52
N LEU A 160 15.90 -8.70 6.41
CA LEU A 160 17.30 -8.32 6.57
C LEU A 160 17.79 -8.43 8.03
N PHE A 161 16.90 -8.22 9.00
CA PHE A 161 17.30 -8.20 10.42
C PHE A 161 17.94 -9.51 10.88
N PRO A 162 17.34 -10.70 10.72
CA PRO A 162 17.98 -11.96 11.13
C PRO A 162 19.16 -12.35 10.23
N LEU A 163 19.23 -11.88 8.99
CA LEU A 163 20.37 -12.13 8.10
C LEU A 163 21.68 -11.60 8.65
N ARG A 164 21.67 -10.51 9.41
CA ARG A 164 22.85 -9.96 10.08
C ARG A 164 23.48 -10.93 11.10
N PHE A 165 22.69 -11.90 11.58
CA PHE A 165 23.12 -12.95 12.49
C PHE A 165 23.32 -14.29 11.79
N GLY A 166 23.41 -14.31 10.46
CA GLY A 166 23.58 -15.53 9.67
C GLY A 166 22.35 -16.42 9.57
N ILE A 167 21.18 -15.89 9.83
CA ILE A 167 19.90 -16.61 9.83
C ILE A 167 18.95 -15.97 8.84
N SER A 168 18.28 -16.79 8.04
CA SER A 168 17.14 -16.38 7.23
C SER A 168 15.98 -17.33 7.45
N SER A 169 14.76 -16.94 7.18
CA SER A 169 13.59 -17.80 7.30
C SER A 169 12.72 -17.75 6.05
N VAL A 170 12.12 -18.88 5.73
CA VAL A 170 11.14 -19.03 4.66
C VAL A 170 9.91 -19.74 5.23
N PHE A 171 8.72 -19.25 4.88
CA PHE A 171 7.47 -19.79 5.40
C PHE A 171 6.96 -20.92 4.49
N LEU A 172 6.55 -22.04 5.08
CA LEU A 172 6.02 -23.17 4.32
C LEU A 172 4.51 -23.02 4.06
N PRO A 173 4.04 -23.33 2.83
CA PRO A 173 4.80 -23.77 1.65
C PRO A 173 5.55 -22.61 0.99
N SER A 174 6.83 -22.81 0.69
CA SER A 174 7.74 -21.78 0.19
C SER A 174 7.82 -21.69 -1.34
N ASN A 175 7.11 -22.56 -2.04
CA ASN A 175 7.02 -22.63 -3.50
C ASN A 175 5.89 -21.77 -4.10
N LEU A 176 5.17 -21.03 -3.26
CA LEU A 176 4.12 -20.13 -3.70
C LEU A 176 4.72 -18.81 -4.21
N SER A 177 4.07 -18.21 -5.21
CA SER A 177 4.50 -16.95 -5.80
C SER A 177 4.49 -15.81 -4.78
N TYR A 178 5.47 -14.91 -4.92
CA TYR A 178 5.61 -13.71 -4.11
C TYR A 178 5.80 -12.51 -5.04
N SER A 179 4.73 -11.77 -5.26
CA SER A 179 4.81 -10.54 -6.04
C SER A 179 5.38 -9.41 -5.19
N TRP A 180 6.33 -8.69 -5.76
CA TRP A 180 7.02 -7.59 -5.09
C TRP A 180 7.35 -6.46 -6.08
N MET A 181 7.60 -5.28 -5.55
CA MET A 181 8.06 -4.12 -6.32
C MET A 181 8.97 -3.24 -5.46
N HIS A 182 9.97 -2.61 -6.07
CA HIS A 182 10.82 -1.65 -5.37
C HIS A 182 10.06 -0.35 -5.10
N ILE A 183 10.30 0.26 -3.94
CA ILE A 183 9.60 1.50 -3.53
C ILE A 183 9.82 2.66 -4.52
N ASP A 184 11.02 2.73 -5.12
CA ASP A 184 11.32 3.76 -6.12
C ASP A 184 10.50 3.61 -7.39
N ASP A 185 10.18 2.36 -7.80
CA ASP A 185 9.38 2.13 -9.01
C ASP A 185 7.93 2.54 -8.78
N VAL A 186 7.37 2.28 -7.61
CA VAL A 186 6.06 2.83 -7.22
C VAL A 186 6.09 4.35 -7.25
N SER A 187 7.15 4.96 -6.71
CA SER A 187 7.28 6.42 -6.66
C SER A 187 7.41 7.03 -8.07
N ARG A 188 8.16 6.38 -8.97
CA ARG A 188 8.28 6.78 -10.39
C ARG A 188 6.96 6.61 -11.14
N PHE A 189 6.21 5.53 -10.85
CA PHE A 189 4.90 5.33 -11.46
C PHE A 189 3.90 6.39 -11.01
N ILE A 190 3.91 6.80 -9.73
CA ILE A 190 3.10 7.92 -9.25
C ILE A 190 3.42 9.18 -10.06
N LEU A 191 4.69 9.55 -10.20
CA LEU A 191 5.11 10.71 -10.99
C LEU A 191 4.66 10.59 -12.45
N PHE A 192 4.92 9.45 -13.08
CA PHE A 192 4.49 9.15 -14.45
C PHE A 192 2.98 9.30 -14.62
N SER A 193 2.19 8.81 -13.65
CA SER A 193 0.74 8.88 -13.69
C SER A 193 0.20 10.31 -13.54
N LEU A 194 0.92 11.19 -12.85
CA LEU A 194 0.54 12.61 -12.77
C LEU A 194 0.73 13.33 -14.11
N HIS A 195 1.77 12.98 -14.88
CA HIS A 195 2.08 13.60 -16.18
C HIS A 195 1.29 13.01 -17.34
N ASN A 196 0.89 11.74 -17.25
CA ASN A 196 0.25 11.04 -18.36
C ASN A 196 -1.27 10.94 -18.16
N ASN A 197 -2.01 11.73 -18.94
CA ASN A 197 -3.47 11.78 -18.87
C ASN A 197 -4.17 10.49 -19.32
N ASN A 198 -3.49 9.58 -19.99
CA ASN A 198 -4.05 8.30 -20.44
C ASN A 198 -4.02 7.22 -19.34
N VAL A 199 -3.34 7.47 -18.21
CA VAL A 199 -3.26 6.53 -17.07
C VAL A 199 -4.46 6.74 -16.17
N SER A 200 -5.35 5.74 -16.06
CA SER A 200 -6.54 5.78 -15.19
C SER A 200 -6.98 4.37 -14.80
N GLY A 201 -7.72 4.24 -13.71
CA GLY A 201 -8.20 2.95 -13.21
C GLY A 201 -7.20 2.23 -12.29
N PRO A 202 -7.39 0.92 -12.06
CA PRO A 202 -6.50 0.12 -11.23
C PRO A 202 -5.21 -0.26 -11.97
N TYR A 203 -4.11 -0.38 -11.22
CA TYR A 203 -2.82 -0.89 -11.71
C TYR A 203 -2.19 -1.83 -10.69
N ASN A 204 -1.75 -2.98 -11.15
CA ASN A 204 -0.96 -3.91 -10.35
C ASN A 204 0.47 -3.41 -10.23
N MET A 205 0.86 -3.01 -9.04
CA MET A 205 2.21 -2.54 -8.75
C MET A 205 3.07 -3.73 -8.32
N ALA A 206 3.59 -4.44 -9.33
CA ALA A 206 4.43 -5.63 -9.14
C ALA A 206 5.52 -5.71 -10.20
N SER A 207 6.62 -6.39 -9.85
CA SER A 207 7.62 -6.81 -10.81
C SER A 207 7.06 -7.92 -11.70
N ASN A 208 7.40 -7.94 -12.98
CA ASN A 208 7.01 -8.99 -13.93
C ASN A 208 7.65 -10.35 -13.64
N SER A 209 8.57 -10.44 -12.67
CA SER A 209 9.22 -11.71 -12.32
C SER A 209 8.28 -12.59 -11.51
N LYS A 210 8.01 -13.80 -11.99
CA LYS A 210 7.30 -14.82 -11.25
C LYS A 210 8.28 -15.57 -10.36
N GLN A 211 8.48 -15.10 -9.14
CA GLN A 211 9.38 -15.70 -8.15
C GLN A 211 8.58 -16.35 -7.03
N THR A 212 9.09 -17.49 -6.56
CA THR A 212 8.63 -18.10 -5.31
C THR A 212 9.24 -17.38 -4.10
N GLN A 213 8.64 -17.56 -2.93
CA GLN A 213 9.20 -17.03 -1.69
C GLN A 213 10.64 -17.53 -1.46
N LEU A 214 10.89 -18.82 -1.71
CA LEU A 214 12.21 -19.41 -1.51
C LEU A 214 13.26 -18.80 -2.44
N GLU A 215 12.93 -18.58 -3.70
CA GLU A 215 13.83 -17.94 -4.67
C GLU A 215 14.16 -16.52 -4.25
N LEU A 216 13.15 -15.73 -3.91
CA LEU A 216 13.31 -14.36 -3.43
C LEU A 216 14.20 -14.28 -2.17
N ILE A 217 13.96 -15.14 -1.19
CA ILE A 217 14.76 -15.20 0.04
C ILE A 217 16.20 -15.63 -0.25
N LYS A 218 16.42 -16.58 -1.18
CA LYS A 218 17.77 -16.98 -1.62
C LYS A 218 18.52 -15.81 -2.27
N GLU A 219 17.86 -15.04 -3.13
CA GLU A 219 18.45 -13.86 -3.76
C GLU A 219 18.83 -12.79 -2.73
N ILE A 220 17.92 -12.42 -1.84
CA ILE A 220 18.19 -11.48 -0.75
C ILE A 220 19.37 -11.97 0.10
N ARG A 221 19.38 -13.25 0.49
CA ARG A 221 20.48 -13.85 1.24
C ARG A 221 21.80 -13.72 0.51
N ASN A 222 21.84 -14.07 -0.79
CA ASN A 222 23.05 -14.06 -1.58
C ASN A 222 23.64 -12.64 -1.72
N CYS A 223 22.79 -11.62 -1.80
CA CYS A 223 23.21 -10.23 -1.86
C CYS A 223 23.77 -9.69 -0.54
N VAL A 224 23.26 -10.18 0.61
CA VAL A 224 23.58 -9.60 1.93
C VAL A 224 24.57 -10.46 2.71
N PHE A 225 24.28 -11.76 2.85
CA PHE A 225 25.14 -12.70 3.58
C PHE A 225 24.92 -14.14 3.08
N LYS A 226 25.64 -14.49 2.03
CA LYS A 226 25.45 -15.77 1.28
C LYS A 226 25.60 -17.05 2.12
N TYR A 227 26.28 -16.97 3.26
CA TYR A 227 26.48 -18.11 4.17
C TYR A 227 25.37 -18.27 5.21
N ALA A 228 24.40 -17.37 5.25
CA ALA A 228 23.26 -17.50 6.17
C ALA A 228 22.48 -18.79 5.92
N ILE A 229 22.08 -19.43 7.01
CA ILE A 229 21.28 -20.66 6.97
C ILE A 229 19.81 -20.29 6.82
N ILE A 230 19.13 -20.90 5.85
CA ILE A 230 17.68 -20.69 5.63
C ILE A 230 16.92 -21.76 6.42
N PHE A 231 16.11 -21.32 7.40
CA PHE A 231 15.23 -22.18 8.18
C PHE A 231 13.82 -22.19 7.60
N PRO A 232 13.26 -23.38 7.28
CA PRO A 232 11.86 -23.49 6.93
C PRO A 232 10.98 -23.33 8.18
N VAL A 233 10.07 -22.38 8.17
CA VAL A 233 9.14 -22.08 9.26
C VAL A 233 7.73 -22.51 8.85
N PRO A 234 7.13 -23.52 9.51
CA PRO A 234 5.75 -23.89 9.24
C PRO A 234 4.77 -22.77 9.58
N LEU A 235 3.82 -22.50 8.69
CA LEU A 235 2.87 -21.40 8.86
C LEU A 235 2.00 -21.53 10.11
N PHE A 236 1.75 -22.76 10.59
CA PHE A 236 0.98 -22.97 11.81
C PHE A 236 1.66 -22.36 13.05
N LEU A 237 3.01 -22.35 13.12
CA LEU A 237 3.74 -21.69 14.20
C LEU A 237 3.52 -20.17 14.15
N MET A 238 3.54 -19.61 12.94
CA MET A 238 3.26 -18.19 12.76
C MET A 238 1.80 -17.84 13.12
N LYS A 239 0.87 -18.78 12.92
CA LYS A 239 -0.53 -18.61 13.33
C LYS A 239 -0.68 -18.50 14.85
N ILE A 240 0.12 -19.22 15.63
CA ILE A 240 0.13 -19.12 17.09
C ILE A 240 0.61 -17.71 17.53
N ILE A 241 1.68 -17.20 16.88
CA ILE A 241 2.30 -15.91 17.25
C ILE A 241 1.50 -14.72 16.72
N MET A 242 1.07 -14.79 15.47
CA MET A 242 0.49 -13.67 14.73
C MET A 242 -1.04 -13.77 14.56
N GLY A 243 -1.65 -14.91 14.90
CA GLY A 243 -3.07 -15.14 14.64
C GLY A 243 -3.39 -15.09 13.15
N GLY A 244 -4.52 -14.47 12.78
CA GLY A 244 -4.96 -14.35 11.39
C GLY A 244 -3.97 -13.64 10.45
N ARG A 245 -3.10 -12.80 10.98
CA ARG A 245 -2.08 -12.06 10.20
C ARG A 245 -1.03 -12.98 9.54
N SER A 246 -0.87 -14.22 10.05
CA SER A 246 0.03 -15.21 9.43
C SER A 246 -0.34 -15.52 7.97
N GLN A 247 -1.59 -15.29 7.58
CA GLN A 247 -2.04 -15.47 6.19
C GLN A 247 -1.32 -14.51 5.22
N LEU A 248 -0.87 -13.35 5.69
CA LEU A 248 -0.09 -12.41 4.88
C LEU A 248 1.28 -12.98 4.47
N LEU A 249 1.77 -13.98 5.20
CA LEU A 249 3.06 -14.63 4.93
C LEU A 249 2.96 -15.78 3.92
N LYS A 250 1.73 -16.18 3.55
CA LYS A 250 1.51 -17.39 2.75
C LYS A 250 1.98 -17.21 1.30
N GLY A 251 1.84 -16.03 0.72
CA GLY A 251 2.03 -15.85 -0.72
C GLY A 251 0.93 -16.53 -1.56
N GLY A 252 1.18 -16.69 -2.85
CA GLY A 252 0.31 -17.38 -3.79
C GLY A 252 -0.19 -16.54 -4.95
N LEU A 253 -0.22 -15.24 -4.81
CA LEU A 253 -0.60 -14.32 -5.89
C LEU A 253 0.62 -13.98 -6.76
N HIS A 254 0.45 -14.14 -8.06
CA HIS A 254 1.32 -13.54 -9.05
C HIS A 254 0.53 -12.45 -9.78
N LEU A 255 0.90 -11.20 -9.52
CA LEU A 255 0.32 -10.03 -10.17
C LEU A 255 1.00 -9.84 -11.54
N LYS A 256 0.21 -9.87 -12.59
CA LYS A 256 0.64 -9.42 -13.91
C LYS A 256 0.53 -7.89 -13.92
N ALA A 257 1.59 -7.21 -14.33
CA ALA A 257 1.67 -5.76 -14.42
C ALA A 257 1.74 -5.32 -15.90
#